data_1c64067edabd5ca85cac338b02aa8a5c
#
_entry.id   1c64067edabd5ca85cac338b02aa8a5c
#
_cell.length_a   1.000
_cell.length_b   1.000
_cell.length_c   1.000
_cell.angle_alpha   90.00
_cell.angle_beta   90.00
_cell.angle_gamma   90.00
#
_symmetry.space_group_name_H-M   'P 1'
#
loop_
_entity.id
_entity.type
_entity.pdbx_description
1 polymer ?
#
loop_
_entity_poly.entity_id
_entity_poly.type
_entity_poly.pdbx_seq_one_letter_code
_entity_poly.pdbx_strand_id
1 'polypeptide(L)'
;VEDATGTVKEKTYAEYAQDIRRAAAWFARNIPEVEGKRVVLLSRNCYEYGVNTFGAVLAGAVLVTMNQKKTWDELSWELELAEPALILNDGVDYGCRDQLEAAYGERLRPMDVWKDTAPGGLEKKIDPNALMVMLFTSGTTGRSKAVMLAERNFFTVMQMHVAMGDHMLDFKHRQLPEDKNDVLSNFAILPLFHLGTFICLFSWPFKGWALNLCSDLRNFYRDLGLMHS
;
A
#
# COMPACT_ATOMS: atom_id res chain seq x y z
N VAL A 1 13.54 -1.01 -1.31
CA VAL A 1 13.08 -0.36 -0.06
C VAL A 1 14.29 0.05 0.76
N GLU A 2 14.37 1.32 1.11
CA GLU A 2 15.42 1.84 1.97
C GLU A 2 15.09 1.61 3.44
N ASP A 3 16.05 1.13 4.23
CA ASP A 3 15.92 1.07 5.68
C ASP A 3 16.42 2.39 6.34
N ALA A 4 16.34 2.45 7.67
CA ALA A 4 16.78 3.63 8.44
C ALA A 4 18.28 3.94 8.29
N THR A 5 19.08 3.02 7.75
CA THR A 5 20.54 3.18 7.51
C THR A 5 20.86 3.69 6.10
N GLY A 6 19.87 3.85 5.22
CA GLY A 6 20.04 4.23 3.83
C GLY A 6 20.37 3.05 2.90
N THR A 7 20.21 1.81 3.37
CA THR A 7 20.48 0.63 2.58
C THR A 7 19.28 0.28 1.70
N VAL A 8 19.52 0.11 0.39
CA VAL A 8 18.50 -0.39 -0.53
C VAL A 8 18.27 -1.88 -0.28
N LYS A 9 17.02 -2.27 -0.06
CA LYS A 9 16.62 -3.67 0.04
C LYS A 9 15.85 -4.07 -1.20
N GLU A 10 16.34 -5.07 -1.90
CA GLU A 10 15.65 -5.65 -3.04
C GLU A 10 14.85 -6.88 -2.59
N LYS A 11 13.71 -7.06 -3.22
CA LYS A 11 12.81 -8.20 -3.03
C LYS A 11 12.31 -8.69 -4.38
N THR A 12 12.40 -9.98 -4.59
CA THR A 12 11.77 -10.62 -5.75
C THR A 12 10.26 -10.69 -5.57
N TYR A 13 9.51 -10.80 -6.65
CA TYR A 13 8.05 -11.03 -6.57
C TYR A 13 7.69 -12.38 -5.92
N ALA A 14 8.57 -13.38 -5.99
CA ALA A 14 8.38 -14.64 -5.28
C ALA A 14 8.42 -14.45 -3.75
N GLU A 15 9.41 -13.71 -3.22
CA GLU A 15 9.49 -13.35 -1.81
C GLU A 15 8.31 -12.48 -1.40
N TYR A 16 7.96 -11.49 -2.23
CA TYR A 16 6.81 -10.61 -2.00
C TYR A 16 5.50 -11.40 -1.86
N ALA A 17 5.25 -12.34 -2.77
CA ALA A 17 4.08 -13.21 -2.72
C ALA A 17 4.04 -14.09 -1.46
N GLN A 18 5.20 -14.58 -0.99
CA GLN A 18 5.27 -15.32 0.28
C GLN A 18 4.94 -14.42 1.47
N ASP A 19 5.49 -13.20 1.51
CA ASP A 19 5.23 -12.26 2.59
C ASP A 19 3.77 -11.80 2.61
N ILE A 20 3.14 -11.61 1.45
CA ILE A 20 1.69 -11.37 1.33
C ILE A 20 0.87 -12.52 1.93
N ARG A 21 1.24 -13.77 1.66
CA ARG A 21 0.55 -14.94 2.24
C ARG A 21 0.74 -15.04 3.75
N ARG A 22 1.90 -14.63 4.28
CA ARG A 22 2.14 -14.53 5.73
C ARG A 22 1.21 -13.48 6.34
N ALA A 23 1.16 -12.29 5.76
CA ALA A 23 0.30 -11.22 6.21
C ALA A 23 -1.19 -11.62 6.18
N ALA A 24 -1.64 -12.21 5.07
CA ALA A 24 -3.01 -12.69 4.95
C ALA A 24 -3.36 -13.75 6.01
N ALA A 25 -2.47 -14.72 6.25
CA ALA A 25 -2.64 -15.73 7.28
C ALA A 25 -2.67 -15.12 8.69
N TRP A 26 -1.85 -14.08 8.92
CA TRP A 26 -1.87 -13.35 10.18
C TRP A 26 -3.19 -12.63 10.38
N PHE A 27 -3.69 -11.87 9.40
CA PHE A 27 -4.98 -11.17 9.47
C PHE A 27 -6.13 -12.13 9.74
N ALA A 28 -6.20 -13.24 9.00
CA ALA A 28 -7.25 -14.24 9.15
C ALA A 28 -7.28 -14.89 10.55
N ARG A 29 -6.12 -15.01 11.22
CA ARG A 29 -6.02 -15.59 12.57
C ARG A 29 -6.30 -14.59 13.68
N ASN A 30 -5.95 -13.32 13.48
CA ASN A 30 -5.92 -12.31 14.54
C ASN A 30 -7.09 -11.31 14.47
N ILE A 31 -7.83 -11.26 13.35
CA ILE A 31 -9.03 -10.45 13.20
C ILE A 31 -10.24 -11.39 13.12
N PRO A 32 -11.06 -11.47 14.16
CA PRO A 32 -12.29 -12.29 14.12
C PRO A 32 -13.19 -11.83 12.97
N GLU A 33 -13.70 -12.81 12.20
CA GLU A 33 -14.58 -12.54 11.05
C GLU A 33 -13.99 -11.46 10.15
N VAL A 34 -12.76 -11.67 9.70
CA VAL A 34 -11.92 -10.67 8.99
C VAL A 34 -12.58 -10.09 7.74
N GLU A 35 -13.51 -10.82 7.13
CA GLU A 35 -14.19 -10.36 5.91
C GLU A 35 -14.96 -9.05 6.16
N GLY A 36 -14.67 -8.04 5.35
CA GLY A 36 -15.24 -6.70 5.46
C GLY A 36 -14.73 -5.85 6.64
N LYS A 37 -13.91 -6.41 7.55
CA LYS A 37 -13.28 -5.63 8.64
C LYS A 37 -12.24 -4.67 8.08
N ARG A 38 -12.15 -3.48 8.66
CA ARG A 38 -11.28 -2.42 8.15
C ARG A 38 -9.91 -2.49 8.80
N VAL A 39 -8.88 -2.54 7.98
CA VAL A 39 -7.47 -2.49 8.36
C VAL A 39 -6.89 -1.16 7.90
N VAL A 40 -6.52 -0.30 8.83
CA VAL A 40 -5.96 1.02 8.56
C VAL A 40 -4.44 0.93 8.44
N LEU A 41 -3.87 1.58 7.42
CA LEU A 41 -2.44 1.81 7.28
C LEU A 41 -2.10 3.27 7.59
N LEU A 42 -1.32 3.49 8.65
CA LEU A 42 -0.74 4.77 9.06
C LEU A 42 0.78 4.68 8.96
N SER A 43 1.30 4.83 7.74
CA SER A 43 2.73 4.63 7.48
C SER A 43 3.18 5.45 6.28
N ARG A 44 4.47 5.80 6.27
CA ARG A 44 5.16 6.21 5.04
C ARG A 44 5.29 5.05 4.07
N ASN A 45 5.76 5.35 2.86
CA ASN A 45 6.05 4.32 1.87
C ASN A 45 7.11 3.37 2.43
N CYS A 46 6.80 2.08 2.44
CA CYS A 46 7.71 1.01 2.84
C CYS A 46 7.29 -0.30 2.17
N TYR A 47 8.16 -1.30 2.23
CA TYR A 47 7.88 -2.64 1.70
C TYR A 47 6.64 -3.26 2.36
N GLU A 48 6.55 -3.14 3.67
CA GLU A 48 5.45 -3.67 4.48
C GLU A 48 4.10 -3.05 4.12
N TYR A 49 4.10 -1.81 3.59
CA TYR A 49 2.86 -1.17 3.12
C TYR A 49 2.21 -2.00 2.00
N GLY A 50 3.00 -2.39 1.00
CA GLY A 50 2.52 -3.25 -0.09
C GLY A 50 2.11 -4.64 0.39
N VAL A 51 2.92 -5.28 1.25
CA VAL A 51 2.62 -6.59 1.82
C VAL A 51 1.29 -6.57 2.58
N ASN A 52 1.09 -5.58 3.45
CA ASN A 52 -0.15 -5.45 4.22
C ASN A 52 -1.35 -5.11 3.34
N THR A 53 -1.16 -4.31 2.28
CA THR A 53 -2.22 -4.02 1.31
C THR A 53 -2.78 -5.31 0.70
N PHE A 54 -1.93 -6.12 0.10
CA PHE A 54 -2.36 -7.35 -0.54
C PHE A 54 -2.74 -8.44 0.46
N GLY A 55 -2.07 -8.49 1.61
CA GLY A 55 -2.39 -9.42 2.68
C GLY A 55 -3.79 -9.20 3.27
N ALA A 56 -4.16 -7.94 3.53
CA ALA A 56 -5.49 -7.58 4.01
C ALA A 56 -6.57 -7.93 2.97
N VAL A 57 -6.36 -7.56 1.71
CA VAL A 57 -7.27 -7.88 0.61
C VAL A 57 -7.43 -9.40 0.43
N LEU A 58 -6.34 -10.15 0.46
CA LEU A 58 -6.37 -11.61 0.34
C LEU A 58 -7.11 -12.28 1.51
N ALA A 59 -7.02 -11.70 2.72
CA ALA A 59 -7.76 -12.16 3.88
C ALA A 59 -9.27 -11.77 3.85
N GLY A 60 -9.70 -10.94 2.88
CA GLY A 60 -11.07 -10.44 2.78
C GLY A 60 -11.33 -9.15 3.55
N ALA A 61 -10.32 -8.54 4.16
CA ALA A 61 -10.45 -7.26 4.84
C ALA A 61 -10.58 -6.10 3.85
N VAL A 62 -11.14 -4.99 4.32
CA VAL A 62 -11.17 -3.71 3.62
C VAL A 62 -9.95 -2.88 4.05
N LEU A 63 -9.11 -2.54 3.11
CA LEU A 63 -7.97 -1.68 3.38
C LEU A 63 -8.41 -0.22 3.52
N VAL A 64 -7.87 0.48 4.51
CA VAL A 64 -8.08 1.92 4.68
C VAL A 64 -6.73 2.62 4.68
N THR A 65 -6.52 3.54 3.76
CA THR A 65 -5.29 4.30 3.68
C THR A 65 -5.49 5.69 4.24
N MET A 66 -4.62 6.13 5.13
CA MET A 66 -4.71 7.43 5.78
C MET A 66 -3.38 8.17 5.75
N ASN A 67 -3.44 9.49 5.73
CA ASN A 67 -2.26 10.34 5.87
C ASN A 67 -1.85 10.42 7.34
N GLN A 68 -0.73 9.81 7.66
CA GLN A 68 -0.15 9.78 9.01
C GLN A 68 0.31 11.16 9.53
N LYS A 69 0.44 12.16 8.65
CA LYS A 69 0.88 13.53 8.99
C LYS A 69 -0.26 14.48 9.34
N LYS A 70 -1.48 13.98 9.44
CA LYS A 70 -2.66 14.76 9.84
C LYS A 70 -2.60 15.12 11.33
N THR A 71 -3.28 16.20 11.68
CA THR A 71 -3.54 16.55 13.08
C THR A 71 -4.46 15.50 13.73
N TRP A 72 -4.45 15.44 15.06
CA TRP A 72 -5.33 14.49 15.77
C TRP A 72 -6.82 14.72 15.46
N ASP A 73 -7.26 15.97 15.35
CA ASP A 73 -8.66 16.30 15.02
C ASP A 73 -9.07 15.73 13.65
N GLU A 74 -8.20 15.83 12.65
CA GLU A 74 -8.45 15.27 11.33
C GLU A 74 -8.36 13.73 11.32
N LEU A 75 -7.36 13.17 12.00
CA LEU A 75 -7.13 11.73 12.04
C LEU A 75 -8.20 11.00 12.84
N SER A 76 -8.59 11.53 14.00
CA SER A 76 -9.66 10.94 14.83
C SER A 76 -10.99 10.89 14.09
N TRP A 77 -11.33 11.95 13.37
CA TRP A 77 -12.51 11.97 12.50
C TRP A 77 -12.50 10.84 11.45
N GLU A 78 -11.36 10.67 10.77
CA GLU A 78 -11.22 9.61 9.76
C GLU A 78 -11.25 8.21 10.38
N LEU A 79 -10.65 8.03 11.56
CA LEU A 79 -10.66 6.78 12.30
C LEU A 79 -12.07 6.44 12.81
N GLU A 80 -12.84 7.43 13.29
CA GLU A 80 -14.24 7.23 13.67
C GLU A 80 -15.08 6.76 12.48
N LEU A 81 -14.91 7.38 11.29
CA LEU A 81 -15.61 6.94 10.07
C LEU A 81 -15.15 5.55 9.58
N ALA A 82 -13.88 5.25 9.75
CA ALA A 82 -13.33 3.98 9.31
C ALA A 82 -13.71 2.82 10.25
N GLU A 83 -13.95 3.07 11.55
CA GLU A 83 -14.21 2.03 12.57
C GLU A 83 -13.20 0.86 12.47
N PRO A 84 -11.89 1.09 12.62
CA PRO A 84 -10.88 0.09 12.32
C PRO A 84 -10.95 -1.10 13.27
N ALA A 85 -10.87 -2.31 12.73
CA ALA A 85 -10.58 -3.51 13.50
C ALA A 85 -9.09 -3.61 13.87
N LEU A 86 -8.24 -3.03 13.03
CA LEU A 86 -6.79 -3.02 13.20
C LEU A 86 -6.21 -1.73 12.60
N ILE A 87 -5.17 -1.20 13.24
CA ILE A 87 -4.36 -0.08 12.75
C ILE A 87 -2.91 -0.53 12.72
N LEU A 88 -2.29 -0.50 11.55
CA LEU A 88 -0.88 -0.76 11.37
C LEU A 88 -0.13 0.56 11.24
N ASN A 89 0.91 0.75 12.03
CA ASN A 89 1.75 1.94 11.96
C ASN A 89 3.25 1.60 11.86
N ASP A 90 4.03 2.54 11.34
CA ASP A 90 5.48 2.39 11.18
C ASP A 90 6.31 2.75 12.42
N GLY A 91 5.65 2.99 13.54
CA GLY A 91 6.29 3.33 14.81
C GLY A 91 6.86 4.76 14.86
N VAL A 92 6.71 5.56 13.80
CA VAL A 92 7.15 6.97 13.78
C VAL A 92 6.09 7.83 14.44
N ASP A 93 6.54 8.76 15.30
CA ASP A 93 5.65 9.77 15.85
C ASP A 93 5.47 10.92 14.86
N TYR A 94 4.23 11.14 14.45
CA TYR A 94 3.82 12.25 13.58
C TYR A 94 3.11 13.37 14.35
N GLY A 95 3.20 13.36 15.69
CA GLY A 95 2.65 14.40 16.56
C GLY A 95 1.29 14.09 17.19
N CYS A 96 0.79 12.84 17.03
CA CYS A 96 -0.47 12.41 17.66
C CYS A 96 -0.38 10.99 18.25
N ARG A 97 0.82 10.55 18.59
CA ARG A 97 1.07 9.18 19.08
C ARG A 97 0.30 8.88 20.36
N ASP A 98 0.41 9.76 21.36
CA ASP A 98 -0.20 9.54 22.67
C ASP A 98 -1.73 9.44 22.57
N GLN A 99 -2.34 10.31 21.76
CA GLN A 99 -3.79 10.28 21.52
C GLN A 99 -4.21 9.00 20.79
N LEU A 100 -3.42 8.57 19.80
CA LEU A 100 -3.68 7.36 19.04
C LEU A 100 -3.55 6.12 19.93
N GLU A 101 -2.53 6.04 20.78
CA GLU A 101 -2.33 4.96 21.74
C GLU A 101 -3.45 4.94 22.78
N ALA A 102 -3.86 6.10 23.32
CA ALA A 102 -4.95 6.18 24.28
C ALA A 102 -6.29 5.74 23.70
N ALA A 103 -6.60 6.08 22.44
CA ALA A 103 -7.88 5.77 21.82
C ALA A 103 -7.93 4.36 21.19
N TYR A 104 -6.81 3.86 20.67
CA TYR A 104 -6.77 2.66 19.82
C TYR A 104 -5.65 1.68 20.18
N GLY A 105 -4.97 1.81 21.32
CA GLY A 105 -3.78 1.03 21.68
C GLY A 105 -3.93 -0.48 21.53
N GLU A 106 -5.10 -1.04 21.88
CA GLU A 106 -5.39 -2.47 21.71
C GLU A 106 -5.47 -2.91 20.24
N ARG A 107 -5.75 -1.97 19.32
CA ARG A 107 -5.84 -2.21 17.87
C ARG A 107 -4.59 -1.81 17.11
N LEU A 108 -3.61 -1.18 17.77
CA LEU A 108 -2.35 -0.78 17.15
C LEU A 108 -1.39 -1.95 17.06
N ARG A 109 -0.78 -2.12 15.89
CA ARG A 109 0.29 -3.11 15.66
C ARG A 109 1.34 -2.51 14.73
N PRO A 110 2.59 -3.03 14.79
CA PRO A 110 3.62 -2.63 13.85
C PRO A 110 3.33 -3.17 12.45
N MET A 111 3.90 -2.50 11.43
CA MET A 111 3.72 -2.86 10.03
C MET A 111 4.21 -4.28 9.68
N ASP A 112 5.13 -4.82 10.46
CA ASP A 112 5.81 -6.10 10.21
C ASP A 112 5.31 -7.25 11.10
N VAL A 113 4.16 -7.07 11.74
CA VAL A 113 3.53 -8.01 12.69
C VAL A 113 3.40 -9.46 12.17
N TRP A 114 3.38 -9.63 10.88
CA TRP A 114 3.22 -10.93 10.18
C TRP A 114 4.52 -11.71 9.96
N LYS A 115 5.70 -11.12 10.19
CA LYS A 115 7.01 -11.69 9.78
C LYS A 115 7.24 -13.12 10.28
N ASP A 116 6.81 -13.42 11.49
CA ASP A 116 6.98 -14.75 12.11
C ASP A 116 5.81 -15.71 11.83
N THR A 117 4.89 -15.32 10.94
CA THR A 117 3.74 -16.15 10.58
C THR A 117 4.09 -17.04 9.39
N ALA A 118 3.75 -18.34 9.49
CA ALA A 118 3.88 -19.23 8.34
C ALA A 118 2.93 -18.79 7.21
N PRO A 119 3.38 -18.82 5.94
CA PRO A 119 2.51 -18.46 4.82
C PRO A 119 1.32 -19.42 4.73
N GLY A 120 0.12 -18.86 4.57
CA GLY A 120 -1.12 -19.61 4.43
C GLY A 120 -1.48 -19.87 2.97
N GLY A 121 -2.30 -20.89 2.74
CA GLY A 121 -2.90 -21.20 1.43
C GLY A 121 -4.28 -20.55 1.28
N LEU A 122 -4.43 -19.27 1.61
CA LEU A 122 -5.71 -18.57 1.45
C LEU A 122 -6.00 -18.35 -0.03
N GLU A 123 -7.21 -18.75 -0.43
CA GLU A 123 -7.77 -18.43 -1.73
C GLU A 123 -8.96 -17.49 -1.52
N LYS A 124 -8.88 -16.29 -2.07
CA LYS A 124 -9.97 -15.34 -2.05
C LYS A 124 -10.84 -15.52 -3.29
N LYS A 125 -12.14 -15.72 -3.10
CA LYS A 125 -13.09 -15.62 -4.19
C LYS A 125 -13.25 -14.15 -4.60
N ILE A 126 -13.07 -13.87 -5.89
CA ILE A 126 -13.26 -12.52 -6.43
C ILE A 126 -14.75 -12.19 -6.41
N ASP A 127 -15.11 -11.08 -5.77
CA ASP A 127 -16.41 -10.46 -5.87
C ASP A 127 -16.25 -9.02 -6.38
N PRO A 128 -16.61 -8.74 -7.63
CA PRO A 128 -16.45 -7.41 -8.22
C PRO A 128 -17.14 -6.28 -7.42
N ASN A 129 -18.13 -6.60 -6.60
CA ASN A 129 -18.87 -5.63 -5.81
C ASN A 129 -18.38 -5.51 -4.37
N ALA A 130 -17.51 -6.42 -3.92
CA ALA A 130 -16.93 -6.34 -2.59
C ALA A 130 -16.15 -5.04 -2.42
N LEU A 131 -16.33 -4.36 -1.29
CA LEU A 131 -15.52 -3.21 -0.92
C LEU A 131 -14.08 -3.67 -0.67
N MET A 132 -13.13 -3.05 -1.35
CA MET A 132 -11.73 -3.43 -1.28
C MET A 132 -10.90 -2.38 -0.54
N VAL A 133 -11.12 -1.10 -0.84
CA VAL A 133 -10.31 0.00 -0.29
C VAL A 133 -11.19 1.20 0.04
N MET A 134 -10.86 1.86 1.15
CA MET A 134 -11.35 3.18 1.50
C MET A 134 -10.18 4.18 1.48
N LEU A 135 -10.38 5.29 0.79
CA LEU A 135 -9.42 6.40 0.74
C LEU A 135 -10.09 7.68 1.19
N PHE A 136 -9.35 8.52 1.90
CA PHE A 136 -9.86 9.79 2.36
C PHE A 136 -9.46 10.93 1.41
N THR A 137 -10.41 11.80 1.08
CA THR A 137 -10.18 13.01 0.29
C THR A 137 -10.29 14.24 1.18
N SER A 138 -9.48 15.24 0.89
CA SER A 138 -9.59 16.58 1.50
C SER A 138 -10.86 17.26 1.00
N GLY A 139 -12.00 16.99 1.62
CA GLY A 139 -13.28 17.55 1.19
C GLY A 139 -13.23 19.07 1.00
N THR A 140 -13.79 19.57 -0.10
CA THR A 140 -13.89 21.01 -0.39
C THR A 140 -14.74 21.78 0.61
N THR A 141 -15.45 21.09 1.49
CA THR A 141 -16.42 21.64 2.45
C THR A 141 -16.01 21.47 3.92
N GLY A 142 -14.73 21.24 4.20
CA GLY A 142 -14.18 21.15 5.56
C GLY A 142 -13.65 19.76 5.93
N ARG A 143 -14.46 18.82 6.40
CA ARG A 143 -13.98 17.50 6.84
C ARG A 143 -13.81 16.52 5.68
N SER A 144 -12.78 15.67 5.77
CA SER A 144 -12.50 14.63 4.77
C SER A 144 -13.67 13.63 4.64
N LYS A 145 -13.82 13.10 3.44
CA LYS A 145 -14.82 12.07 3.10
C LYS A 145 -14.14 10.77 2.69
N ALA A 146 -14.71 9.65 3.10
CA ALA A 146 -14.25 8.33 2.69
C ALA A 146 -14.81 8.00 1.29
N VAL A 147 -13.92 7.75 0.34
CA VAL A 147 -14.27 7.18 -0.97
C VAL A 147 -14.12 5.68 -0.88
N MET A 148 -15.19 4.96 -1.15
CA MET A 148 -15.24 3.50 -1.11
C MET A 148 -15.06 2.93 -2.50
N LEU A 149 -14.03 2.11 -2.70
CA LEU A 149 -13.68 1.50 -3.97
C LEU A 149 -13.88 -0.02 -3.90
N ALA A 150 -14.71 -0.54 -4.78
CA ALA A 150 -14.92 -1.97 -4.93
C ALA A 150 -13.83 -2.62 -5.79
N GLU A 151 -13.70 -3.95 -5.74
CA GLU A 151 -12.71 -4.70 -6.51
C GLU A 151 -12.76 -4.35 -8.01
N ARG A 152 -13.96 -4.23 -8.61
CA ARG A 152 -14.10 -3.85 -10.02
C ARG A 152 -13.45 -2.51 -10.38
N ASN A 153 -13.45 -1.54 -9.46
CA ASN A 153 -12.82 -0.24 -9.71
C ASN A 153 -11.31 -0.39 -9.89
N PHE A 154 -10.67 -1.22 -9.03
CA PHE A 154 -9.25 -1.51 -9.13
C PHE A 154 -8.90 -2.28 -10.40
N PHE A 155 -9.65 -3.31 -10.75
CA PHE A 155 -9.42 -4.07 -11.98
C PHE A 155 -9.51 -3.19 -13.22
N THR A 156 -10.50 -2.29 -13.29
CA THR A 156 -10.63 -1.34 -14.41
C THR A 156 -9.43 -0.42 -14.53
N VAL A 157 -9.05 0.22 -13.42
CA VAL A 157 -7.90 1.16 -13.42
C VAL A 157 -6.58 0.41 -13.68
N MET A 158 -6.43 -0.79 -13.14
CA MET A 158 -5.26 -1.64 -13.40
C MET A 158 -5.12 -1.95 -14.91
N GLN A 159 -6.21 -2.33 -15.58
CA GLN A 159 -6.21 -2.56 -17.02
C GLN A 159 -5.82 -1.31 -17.82
N MET A 160 -6.31 -0.14 -17.42
CA MET A 160 -5.90 1.14 -18.03
C MET A 160 -4.41 1.41 -17.86
N HIS A 161 -3.86 1.17 -16.67
CA HIS A 161 -2.43 1.35 -16.38
C HIS A 161 -1.55 0.36 -17.16
N VAL A 162 -2.00 -0.88 -17.30
CA VAL A 162 -1.31 -1.90 -18.11
C VAL A 162 -1.26 -1.45 -19.56
N ALA A 163 -2.39 -1.03 -20.14
CA ALA A 163 -2.43 -0.53 -21.51
C ALA A 163 -1.55 0.72 -21.71
N MET A 164 -1.57 1.64 -20.77
CA MET A 164 -0.69 2.82 -20.79
C MET A 164 0.80 2.42 -20.75
N GLY A 165 1.15 1.43 -19.94
CA GLY A 165 2.52 0.91 -19.87
C GLY A 165 2.96 0.26 -21.20
N ASP A 166 2.08 -0.46 -21.89
CA ASP A 166 2.37 -1.02 -23.22
C ASP A 166 2.65 0.12 -24.24
N HIS A 167 1.87 1.19 -24.22
CA HIS A 167 2.14 2.37 -25.03
C HIS A 167 3.47 3.06 -24.68
N MET A 168 3.86 3.07 -23.39
CA MET A 168 5.15 3.61 -22.97
C MET A 168 6.31 2.76 -23.50
N LEU A 169 6.19 1.43 -23.50
CA LEU A 169 7.18 0.53 -24.09
C LEU A 169 7.27 0.74 -25.60
N ASP A 170 6.16 0.81 -26.31
CA ASP A 170 6.14 1.12 -27.75
C ASP A 170 6.82 2.46 -28.06
N PHE A 171 6.54 3.48 -27.26
CA PHE A 171 7.19 4.78 -27.41
C PHE A 171 8.69 4.68 -27.17
N LYS A 172 9.13 4.00 -26.08
CA LYS A 172 10.52 3.78 -25.74
C LYS A 172 11.26 3.10 -26.91
N HIS A 173 10.73 2.02 -27.45
CA HIS A 173 11.36 1.27 -28.55
C HIS A 173 11.46 2.09 -29.84
N ARG A 174 10.51 3.01 -30.08
CA ARG A 174 10.60 3.94 -31.22
C ARG A 174 11.67 5.00 -31.04
N GLN A 175 11.88 5.47 -29.80
CA GLN A 175 12.89 6.51 -29.50
C GLN A 175 14.29 5.93 -29.29
N LEU A 176 14.36 4.72 -28.75
CA LEU A 176 15.59 4.03 -28.37
C LEU A 176 15.56 2.58 -28.92
N PRO A 177 15.66 2.39 -30.25
CA PRO A 177 15.53 1.07 -30.86
C PRO A 177 16.62 0.06 -30.46
N GLU A 178 17.75 0.55 -29.97
CA GLU A 178 18.84 -0.30 -29.45
C GLU A 178 18.55 -0.84 -28.04
N ASP A 179 17.65 -0.19 -27.29
CA ASP A 179 17.28 -0.64 -25.94
C ASP A 179 16.22 -1.76 -26.04
N LYS A 180 16.66 -2.99 -25.85
CA LYS A 180 15.83 -4.20 -25.88
C LYS A 180 15.23 -4.56 -24.52
N ASN A 181 15.40 -3.71 -23.50
CA ASN A 181 14.85 -3.97 -22.19
C ASN A 181 13.34 -3.67 -22.16
N ASP A 182 12.52 -4.69 -22.00
CA ASP A 182 11.06 -4.60 -21.90
C ASP A 182 10.56 -4.42 -20.46
N VAL A 183 11.47 -4.29 -19.50
CA VAL A 183 11.13 -4.03 -18.10
C VAL A 183 11.12 -2.53 -17.85
N LEU A 184 9.96 -1.99 -17.50
CA LEU A 184 9.86 -0.63 -17.01
C LEU A 184 10.12 -0.60 -15.49
N SER A 185 10.61 0.54 -15.03
CA SER A 185 10.81 0.82 -13.61
C SER A 185 9.96 2.01 -13.20
N ASN A 186 9.26 1.90 -12.08
CA ASN A 186 8.54 3.02 -11.48
C ASN A 186 9.22 3.43 -10.19
N PHE A 187 9.21 4.73 -9.96
CA PHE A 187 9.68 5.31 -8.72
C PHE A 187 8.51 5.98 -7.99
N ALA A 188 7.96 5.28 -7.01
CA ALA A 188 6.82 5.74 -6.21
C ALA A 188 7.30 6.75 -5.16
N ILE A 189 7.40 8.02 -5.55
CA ILE A 189 7.85 9.13 -4.71
C ILE A 189 6.71 9.77 -3.90
N LEU A 190 5.50 9.75 -4.43
CA LEU A 190 4.33 10.26 -3.73
C LEU A 190 3.85 9.26 -2.69
N PRO A 191 3.20 9.74 -1.61
CA PRO A 191 2.70 8.84 -0.57
C PRO A 191 1.71 7.81 -1.10
N LEU A 192 1.83 6.56 -0.63
CA LEU A 192 0.96 5.45 -1.02
C LEU A 192 -0.48 5.59 -0.53
N PHE A 193 -0.77 6.50 0.41
CA PHE A 193 -2.14 6.80 0.78
C PHE A 193 -2.91 7.62 -0.28
N HIS A 194 -2.23 8.15 -1.31
CA HIS A 194 -2.86 8.77 -2.48
C HIS A 194 -3.13 7.76 -3.58
N LEU A 195 -4.34 7.77 -4.15
CA LEU A 195 -4.78 6.81 -5.16
C LEU A 195 -3.81 6.67 -6.34
N GLY A 196 -3.27 7.78 -6.85
CA GLY A 196 -2.38 7.77 -8.02
C GLY A 196 -1.11 6.95 -7.80
N THR A 197 -0.52 7.00 -6.61
CA THR A 197 0.64 6.16 -6.26
C THR A 197 0.21 4.78 -5.80
N PHE A 198 -0.91 4.70 -5.07
CA PHE A 198 -1.44 3.45 -4.55
C PHE A 198 -1.72 2.43 -5.66
N ILE A 199 -2.26 2.88 -6.79
CA ILE A 199 -2.57 1.99 -7.93
C ILE A 199 -1.31 1.34 -8.53
N CYS A 200 -0.13 1.96 -8.38
CA CYS A 200 1.13 1.39 -8.85
C CYS A 200 1.48 0.07 -8.13
N LEU A 201 1.03 -0.11 -6.87
CA LEU A 201 1.19 -1.38 -6.16
C LEU A 201 0.53 -2.55 -6.89
N PHE A 202 -0.54 -2.30 -7.64
CA PHE A 202 -1.30 -3.32 -8.35
C PHE A 202 -0.83 -3.48 -9.80
N SER A 203 -0.62 -2.40 -10.52
CA SER A 203 -0.35 -2.44 -11.96
C SER A 203 1.08 -2.89 -12.29
N TRP A 204 2.09 -2.46 -11.54
CA TRP A 204 3.49 -2.77 -11.83
C TRP A 204 3.85 -4.24 -11.58
N PRO A 205 3.48 -4.85 -10.42
CA PRO A 205 3.68 -6.28 -10.22
C PRO A 205 2.97 -7.16 -11.25
N PHE A 206 1.80 -6.73 -11.73
CA PHE A 206 1.05 -7.48 -12.75
C PHE A 206 1.83 -7.63 -14.06
N LYS A 207 2.63 -6.64 -14.43
CA LYS A 207 3.50 -6.68 -15.62
C LYS A 207 4.89 -7.26 -15.32
N GLY A 208 5.20 -7.57 -14.07
CA GLY A 208 6.54 -7.99 -13.65
C GLY A 208 7.59 -6.88 -13.72
N TRP A 209 7.16 -5.61 -13.74
CA TRP A 209 8.04 -4.45 -13.80
C TRP A 209 8.53 -4.04 -12.42
N ALA A 210 9.70 -3.40 -12.34
CA ALA A 210 10.29 -3.00 -11.08
C ALA A 210 9.50 -1.84 -10.44
N LEU A 211 9.15 -2.00 -9.16
CA LEU A 211 8.52 -0.96 -8.35
C LEU A 211 9.50 -0.51 -7.26
N ASN A 212 9.97 0.72 -7.37
CA ASN A 212 10.85 1.33 -6.40
C ASN A 212 10.04 2.23 -5.45
N LEU A 213 10.12 1.96 -4.16
CA LEU A 213 9.43 2.72 -3.13
C LEU A 213 10.39 3.71 -2.47
N CYS A 214 10.12 5.00 -2.59
CA CYS A 214 10.82 6.04 -1.85
C CYS A 214 10.11 6.29 -0.52
N SER A 215 10.85 6.15 0.58
CA SER A 215 10.30 6.33 1.93
C SER A 215 10.04 7.79 2.29
N ASP A 216 10.84 8.71 1.74
CA ASP A 216 10.73 10.14 2.02
C ASP A 216 11.17 10.98 0.81
N LEU A 217 10.31 11.91 0.41
CA LEU A 217 10.57 12.82 -0.72
C LEU A 217 11.87 13.64 -0.54
N ARG A 218 12.31 13.89 0.70
CA ARG A 218 13.58 14.58 1.00
C ARG A 218 14.79 13.81 0.51
N ASN A 219 14.67 12.51 0.35
CA ASN A 219 15.72 11.62 -0.13
C ASN A 219 15.70 11.41 -1.65
N PHE A 220 14.78 12.09 -2.37
CA PHE A 220 14.51 11.86 -3.78
C PHE A 220 15.78 11.80 -4.67
N TYR A 221 16.67 12.79 -4.57
CA TYR A 221 17.86 12.84 -5.41
C TYR A 221 18.86 11.73 -5.08
N ARG A 222 18.98 11.35 -3.81
CA ARG A 222 19.80 10.23 -3.37
C ARG A 222 19.24 8.91 -3.92
N ASP A 223 17.95 8.70 -3.74
CA ASP A 223 17.27 7.47 -4.13
C ASP A 223 17.25 7.32 -5.66
N LEU A 224 17.12 8.43 -6.40
CA LEU A 224 17.26 8.44 -7.85
C LEU A 224 18.69 8.04 -8.30
N GLY A 225 19.71 8.48 -7.57
CA GLY A 225 21.10 8.09 -7.82
C GLY A 225 21.35 6.58 -7.64
N LEU A 226 20.68 5.98 -6.64
CA LEU A 226 20.78 4.54 -6.37
C LEU A 226 20.13 3.66 -7.44
N MET A 227 19.19 4.21 -8.23
CA MET A 227 18.56 3.48 -9.34
C MET A 227 19.47 3.36 -10.58
N HIS A 228 20.52 4.16 -10.66
CA HIS A 228 21.47 4.19 -11.79
C HIS A 228 22.81 3.52 -11.48
N SER A 229 23.00 3.03 -10.26
CA SER A 229 24.18 2.27 -9.83
C SER A 229 23.95 0.76 -9.96
#